data_da5d3462f7d1480ba87b4d1372a3bc18
#
_entry.id   da5d3462f7d1480ba87b4d1372a3bc18
#
_cell.length_a   1.000
_cell.length_b   1.000
_cell.length_c   1.000
_cell.angle_alpha   90.00
_cell.angle_beta   90.00
_cell.angle_gamma   90.00
#
_symmetry.space_group_name_H-M   'P 1'
#
loop_
_entity.id
_entity.type
_entity.pdbx_description
1 polymer ?
#
loop_
_entity_poly.entity_id
_entity_poly.type
_entity_poly.pdbx_seq_one_letter_code
_entity_poly.pdbx_strand_id
1 'polypeptide(L)'
;MNFDFPLSLVEAKLRRLSLDQLRALLFLCGRTGAVSSLVVGEKIGLKGKSLGGIFSSLSRQKIRRQPLVLPYGREEGKRNLRWRFNEAIISQKQAKVLIKKILQF
;
A
#
# COMPACT_ATOMS: atom_id res chain seq x y z
N MET A 1 6.64 -17.41 10.87
CA MET A 1 7.59 -17.67 9.77
C MET A 1 8.09 -16.34 9.23
N ASN A 2 9.40 -16.19 9.17
CA ASN A 2 9.97 -14.97 8.62
C ASN A 2 10.12 -15.12 7.11
N PHE A 3 9.49 -14.19 6.40
CA PHE A 3 9.73 -14.06 4.98
C PHE A 3 10.92 -13.11 4.80
N ASP A 4 12.11 -13.68 4.59
CA ASP A 4 13.29 -12.85 4.38
C ASP A 4 13.28 -12.33 2.93
N PHE A 5 12.53 -11.28 2.71
CA PHE A 5 12.56 -10.60 1.42
C PHE A 5 13.77 -9.68 1.36
N PRO A 6 14.66 -9.86 0.37
CA PRO A 6 15.76 -8.92 0.21
C PRO A 6 15.23 -7.50 -0.02
N LEU A 7 15.77 -6.53 0.69
CA LEU A 7 15.34 -5.14 0.53
C LEU A 7 15.51 -4.64 -0.90
N SER A 8 16.53 -5.12 -1.60
CA SER A 8 16.74 -4.75 -3.01
C SER A 8 15.58 -5.21 -3.90
N LEU A 9 15.01 -6.38 -3.62
CA LEU A 9 13.85 -6.89 -4.36
C LEU A 9 12.62 -6.03 -4.10
N VAL A 10 12.41 -5.65 -2.85
CA VAL A 10 11.29 -4.80 -2.46
C VAL A 10 11.45 -3.41 -3.10
N GLU A 11 12.63 -2.83 -3.01
CA GLU A 11 12.88 -1.52 -3.60
C GLU A 11 12.67 -1.53 -5.11
N ALA A 12 13.15 -2.56 -5.81
CA ALA A 12 12.97 -2.68 -7.25
C ALA A 12 11.48 -2.71 -7.63
N LYS A 13 10.68 -3.43 -6.84
CA LYS A 13 9.23 -3.49 -7.08
C LYS A 13 8.58 -2.13 -6.82
N LEU A 14 8.93 -1.47 -5.72
CA LEU A 14 8.36 -0.16 -5.39
C LEU A 14 8.71 0.89 -6.44
N ARG A 15 9.91 0.87 -7.00
CA ARG A 15 10.31 1.82 -8.04
C ARG A 15 9.52 1.68 -9.33
N ARG A 16 8.83 0.57 -9.53
CA ARG A 16 7.99 0.35 -10.71
C ARG A 16 6.56 0.87 -10.53
N LEU A 17 6.21 1.30 -9.33
CA LEU A 17 4.88 1.81 -9.03
C LEU A 17 4.73 3.25 -9.49
N SER A 18 3.48 3.66 -9.76
CA SER A 18 3.18 5.04 -10.08
C SER A 18 3.32 5.92 -8.83
N LEU A 19 3.39 7.22 -9.05
CA LEU A 19 3.44 8.18 -7.94
C LEU A 19 2.24 8.02 -7.01
N ASP A 20 1.05 7.89 -7.58
CA ASP A 20 -0.16 7.75 -6.78
C ASP A 20 -0.19 6.46 -5.98
N GLN A 21 0.31 5.35 -6.57
CA GLN A 21 0.44 4.09 -5.85
C GLN A 21 1.41 4.22 -4.67
N LEU A 22 2.54 4.87 -4.89
CA LEU A 22 3.53 5.09 -3.83
C LEU A 22 2.97 5.97 -2.72
N ARG A 23 2.24 7.02 -3.07
CA ARG A 23 1.62 7.90 -2.08
C ARG A 23 0.57 7.17 -1.25
N ALA A 24 -0.24 6.33 -1.87
CA ALA A 24 -1.22 5.51 -1.17
C ALA A 24 -0.54 4.55 -0.20
N LEU A 25 0.52 3.86 -0.65
CA LEU A 25 1.29 2.97 0.21
C LEU A 25 1.95 3.70 1.37
N LEU A 26 2.52 4.87 1.11
CA LEU A 26 3.15 5.66 2.16
C LEU A 26 2.16 6.00 3.26
N PHE A 27 0.95 6.39 2.88
CA PHE A 27 -0.11 6.69 3.84
C PHE A 27 -0.47 5.45 4.66
N LEU A 28 -0.65 4.29 4.01
CA LEU A 28 -0.97 3.05 4.71
C LEU A 28 0.13 2.66 5.69
N CYS A 29 1.39 2.83 5.31
CA CYS A 29 2.54 2.48 6.16
C CYS A 29 2.67 3.39 7.37
N GLY A 30 2.04 4.55 7.35
CA GLY A 30 2.01 5.46 8.49
C GLY A 30 0.86 5.22 9.46
N ARG A 31 0.01 4.23 9.22
CA ARG A 31 -1.18 3.96 10.03
C ARG A 31 -1.11 2.60 10.68
N THR A 32 -1.67 2.52 11.87
CA THR A 32 -1.85 1.24 12.56
C THR A 32 -3.20 0.67 12.14
N GLY A 33 -3.20 -0.59 11.67
CA GLY A 33 -4.43 -1.24 11.25
C GLY A 33 -4.87 -0.87 9.85
N ALA A 34 -6.02 -1.37 9.45
CA ALA A 34 -6.57 -1.18 8.12
C ALA A 34 -7.25 0.19 8.00
N VAL A 35 -7.15 0.80 6.82
CA VAL A 35 -7.67 2.14 6.55
C VAL A 35 -8.62 2.08 5.36
N SER A 36 -9.75 2.78 5.45
CA SER A 36 -10.70 2.89 4.36
C SER A 36 -10.07 3.55 3.14
N SER A 37 -10.38 3.04 1.95
CA SER A 37 -9.91 3.64 0.71
C SER A 37 -10.32 5.11 0.58
N LEU A 38 -11.48 5.49 1.13
CA LEU A 38 -11.92 6.89 1.11
C LEU A 38 -10.96 7.80 1.88
N VAL A 39 -10.50 7.34 3.04
CA VAL A 39 -9.56 8.12 3.86
C VAL A 39 -8.25 8.29 3.12
N VAL A 40 -7.76 7.22 2.49
CA VAL A 40 -6.53 7.30 1.68
C VAL A 40 -6.73 8.28 0.53
N GLY A 41 -7.87 8.20 -0.15
CA GLY A 41 -8.18 9.08 -1.28
C GLY A 41 -8.18 10.55 -0.89
N GLU A 42 -8.74 10.89 0.27
CA GLU A 42 -8.73 12.26 0.77
C GLU A 42 -7.32 12.78 0.97
N LYS A 43 -6.42 11.93 1.46
CA LYS A 43 -5.03 12.31 1.72
C LYS A 43 -4.20 12.49 0.46
N ILE A 44 -4.48 11.71 -0.59
CA ILE A 44 -3.71 11.81 -1.83
C ILE A 44 -4.42 12.57 -2.94
N GLY A 45 -5.64 13.06 -2.65
CA GLY A 45 -6.37 13.89 -3.60
C GLY A 45 -7.07 13.13 -4.73
N LEU A 46 -7.45 11.87 -4.49
CA LEU A 46 -8.13 11.05 -5.48
C LEU A 46 -9.46 10.54 -4.97
N LYS A 47 -10.38 10.29 -5.89
CA LYS A 47 -11.70 9.75 -5.57
C LYS A 47 -12.27 8.96 -6.74
N GLY A 48 -13.32 8.18 -6.48
CA GLY A 48 -14.05 7.47 -7.52
C GLY A 48 -13.22 6.36 -8.16
N LYS A 49 -13.33 6.24 -9.48
CA LYS A 49 -12.68 5.18 -10.25
C LYS A 49 -11.15 5.23 -10.17
N SER A 50 -10.58 6.43 -10.13
CA SER A 50 -9.13 6.59 -10.02
C SER A 50 -8.61 5.96 -8.74
N LEU A 51 -9.29 6.21 -7.63
CA LEU A 51 -8.92 5.66 -6.34
C LEU A 51 -9.09 4.13 -6.31
N GLY A 52 -10.22 3.63 -6.82
CA GLY A 52 -10.47 2.20 -6.91
C GLY A 52 -9.43 1.49 -7.74
N GLY A 53 -9.03 2.10 -8.85
CA GLY A 53 -7.99 1.56 -9.74
C GLY A 53 -6.64 1.42 -9.05
N ILE A 54 -6.29 2.35 -8.17
CA ILE A 54 -5.04 2.29 -7.43
C ILE A 54 -5.00 1.07 -6.52
N PHE A 55 -6.06 0.85 -5.74
CA PHE A 55 -6.09 -0.29 -4.82
C PHE A 55 -6.21 -1.63 -5.54
N SER A 56 -7.00 -1.70 -6.60
CA SER A 56 -7.05 -2.89 -7.46
C SER A 56 -5.67 -3.23 -8.00
N SER A 57 -4.97 -2.23 -8.50
CA SER A 57 -3.65 -2.38 -9.06
C SER A 57 -2.63 -2.80 -7.99
N LEU A 58 -2.64 -2.14 -6.83
CA LEU A 58 -1.73 -2.48 -5.74
C LEU A 58 -1.95 -3.90 -5.23
N SER A 59 -3.20 -4.36 -5.17
CA SER A 59 -3.50 -5.72 -4.70
C SER A 59 -3.02 -6.79 -5.68
N ARG A 60 -2.82 -6.44 -6.95
CA ARG A 60 -2.26 -7.34 -7.96
C ARG A 60 -0.74 -7.28 -8.04
N GLN A 61 -0.10 -6.28 -7.44
CA GLN A 61 1.35 -6.19 -7.37
C GLN A 61 1.86 -7.10 -6.26
N LYS A 62 2.66 -8.07 -6.63
CA LYS A 62 3.12 -9.10 -5.69
C LYS A 62 4.62 -9.21 -5.68
N ILE A 63 5.17 -9.53 -4.52
CA ILE A 63 6.56 -9.90 -4.35
C ILE A 63 6.58 -11.32 -3.81
N ARG A 64 7.08 -12.28 -4.60
CA ARG A 64 7.09 -13.70 -4.24
C ARG A 64 5.71 -14.16 -3.76
N ARG A 65 4.66 -13.84 -4.52
CA ARG A 65 3.27 -14.21 -4.27
C ARG A 65 2.60 -13.45 -3.13
N GLN A 66 3.31 -12.53 -2.48
CA GLN A 66 2.72 -11.69 -1.43
C GLN A 66 2.26 -10.37 -2.03
N PRO A 67 0.95 -10.06 -1.99
CA PRO A 67 0.48 -8.77 -2.51
C PRO A 67 0.97 -7.62 -1.62
N LEU A 68 1.15 -6.46 -2.22
CA LEU A 68 1.62 -5.28 -1.47
C LEU A 68 0.60 -4.80 -0.44
N VAL A 69 -0.68 -4.93 -0.74
CA VAL A 69 -1.76 -4.53 0.18
C VAL A 69 -2.75 -5.66 0.33
N LEU A 70 -3.38 -5.71 1.50
CA LEU A 70 -4.39 -6.72 1.83
C LEU A 70 -5.71 -6.04 2.15
N PRO A 71 -6.83 -6.57 1.65
CA PRO A 71 -8.14 -6.04 2.05
C PRO A 71 -8.53 -6.59 3.42
N TYR A 72 -9.20 -5.76 4.19
CA TYR A 72 -9.67 -6.10 5.54
C TYR A 72 -11.17 -5.85 5.68
N GLY A 73 -11.93 -6.18 4.65
CA GLY A 73 -13.36 -6.03 4.66
C GLY A 73 -13.81 -4.58 4.58
N ARG A 74 -15.07 -4.35 4.92
CA ARG A 74 -15.68 -3.03 4.86
C ARG A 74 -16.10 -2.58 6.25
N GLU A 75 -16.14 -1.26 6.44
CA GLU A 75 -16.78 -0.72 7.63
C GLU A 75 -18.26 -1.01 7.54
N GLU A 76 -18.90 -1.24 8.70
CA GLU A 76 -20.33 -1.49 8.77
C GLU A 76 -21.11 -0.35 8.11
N GLY A 77 -22.03 -0.69 7.20
CA GLY A 77 -22.82 0.28 6.46
C GLY A 77 -22.09 1.03 5.36
N LYS A 78 -20.84 0.69 5.08
CA LYS A 78 -20.01 1.35 4.06
C LYS A 78 -19.69 0.40 2.92
N ARG A 79 -19.57 0.95 1.71
CA ARG A 79 -19.20 0.15 0.53
C ARG A 79 -17.70 0.01 0.34
N ASN A 80 -16.93 0.96 0.86
CA ASN A 80 -15.51 1.02 0.58
C ASN A 80 -14.72 0.03 1.42
N LEU A 81 -13.80 -0.67 0.76
CA LEU A 81 -12.91 -1.61 1.43
C LEU A 81 -11.89 -0.86 2.28
N ARG A 82 -11.49 -1.50 3.36
CA ARG A 82 -10.34 -1.08 4.15
C ARG A 82 -9.13 -1.85 3.66
N TRP A 83 -7.97 -1.23 3.70
CA TRP A 83 -6.73 -1.78 3.19
C TRP A 83 -5.60 -1.62 4.19
N ARG A 84 -4.65 -2.51 4.12
CA ARG A 84 -3.48 -2.49 4.98
C ARG A 84 -2.26 -2.92 4.18
N PHE A 85 -1.10 -2.33 4.46
CA PHE A 85 0.16 -2.80 3.89
C PHE A 85 0.46 -4.22 4.40
N ASN A 86 0.96 -5.07 3.51
CA ASN A 86 1.25 -6.47 3.86
C ASN A 86 2.61 -6.56 4.57
N GLU A 87 2.58 -6.66 5.89
CA GLU A 87 3.79 -6.75 6.69
C GLU A 87 4.50 -8.10 6.61
N ALA A 88 3.94 -9.08 5.89
CA ALA A 88 4.66 -10.32 5.59
C ALA A 88 5.85 -10.05 4.65
N ILE A 89 5.83 -8.95 3.91
CA ILE A 89 6.92 -8.57 3.01
C ILE A 89 8.08 -7.94 3.78
N ILE A 90 7.81 -6.80 4.42
CA ILE A 90 8.73 -6.09 5.33
C ILE A 90 7.87 -5.32 6.31
N SER A 91 8.48 -4.79 7.36
CA SER A 91 7.72 -3.99 8.33
C SER A 91 7.23 -2.70 7.69
N GLN A 92 6.15 -2.14 8.23
CA GLN A 92 5.63 -0.85 7.77
C GLN A 92 6.69 0.25 7.89
N LYS A 93 7.48 0.20 8.96
CA LYS A 93 8.55 1.18 9.19
C LYS A 93 9.60 1.12 8.08
N GLN A 94 10.04 -0.08 7.70
CA GLN A 94 10.99 -0.25 6.61
C GLN A 94 10.41 0.17 5.27
N ALA A 95 9.15 -0.20 5.00
CA ALA A 95 8.48 0.20 3.78
C ALA A 95 8.38 1.72 3.67
N LYS A 96 8.04 2.39 4.77
CA LYS A 96 7.94 3.85 4.81
C LYS A 96 9.28 4.50 4.45
N VAL A 97 10.38 3.99 5.01
CA VAL A 97 11.72 4.50 4.72
C VAL A 97 12.06 4.35 3.23
N LEU A 98 11.80 3.18 2.66
CA LEU A 98 12.06 2.93 1.25
C LEU A 98 11.23 3.83 0.33
N ILE A 99 9.93 3.98 0.63
CA ILE A 99 9.05 4.80 -0.19
C ILE A 99 9.48 6.26 -0.14
N LYS A 100 9.82 6.78 1.04
CA LYS A 100 10.31 8.15 1.16
C LYS A 100 11.59 8.35 0.36
N LYS A 101 12.49 7.38 0.38
CA LYS A 101 13.73 7.44 -0.40
C LYS A 101 13.42 7.54 -1.89
N ILE A 102 12.47 6.72 -2.38
CA ILE A 102 12.09 6.73 -3.79
C ILE A 102 11.43 8.05 -4.17
N LEU A 103 10.57 8.58 -3.30
CA LEU A 103 9.91 9.86 -3.50
C LEU A 103 10.82 11.06 -3.23
N GLN A 104 12.00 10.83 -2.69
CA GLN A 104 13.00 11.85 -2.36
C GLN A 104 12.53 12.86 -1.32
N PHE A 105 11.91 12.35 -0.31
CA PHE A 105 11.49 13.17 0.84
C PHE A 105 12.61 13.27 1.88
#